data_4d6bf42ff32f631a119b3f55d2824ba1
#
_entry.id   4d6bf42ff32f631a119b3f55d2824ba1
#
_cell.length_a   1.000
_cell.length_b   1.000
_cell.length_c   1.000
_cell.angle_alpha   90.00
_cell.angle_beta   90.00
_cell.angle_gamma   90.00
#
_symmetry.space_group_name_H-M   'P 1'
#
loop_
_entity.id
_entity.type
_entity.pdbx_description
1 polymer ?
#
loop_
_entity_poly.entity_id
_entity_poly.type
_entity_poly.pdbx_seq_one_letter_code
_entity_poly.pdbx_strand_id
1 'polypeptide(L)'
;MKNERTGRKFRRLLIALGIGILLAGCAGAASAEEARNIAAECSYRFQRGSYRNVQEMYDGTYNHFWESSKTRDPWLEVTLPEGELCYGVQIKWAVASSRWFIEVEQDGEWVRAAEADGVYLTTWSALPGAAKFRVASSFNYPNCMKILEIEVYTDGEIPAAVQRWEPTVEKADLLMVVAHPDDEYVFLGALIPYYGAENGKKVLVCYITESEMCRRTELLDGLWTAGQRTYPLIGKFYDRYTMDLATAYKKVGKKKVREYMIEVFRHYRPDVVVTHDIHGEYGHGLHKLCADIVINALDKSGDSNVCRESAKEYGTWEVPKCYIHLYGEEKDQVRFDWKGTKLEAFGGKSAWQVADEAFRCHVSQYSKGKYEVYTDGPYDSQVFGLYRSTVGEDREHSDFFENIPGAEGSPADPGNE
;
A
#
# COMPACT_ATOMS: atom_id res chain seq x y z
N MET A 1 -53.12 -6.08 38.40
CA MET A 1 -53.14 -7.47 38.94
C MET A 1 -52.25 -8.30 38.05
N LYS A 2 -51.24 -8.84 38.73
CA LYS A 2 -50.33 -9.94 38.39
C LYS A 2 -49.67 -10.05 36.98
N ASN A 3 -48.39 -9.76 37.02
CA ASN A 3 -47.29 -10.17 36.17
C ASN A 3 -47.15 -11.69 36.06
N GLU A 4 -46.72 -12.18 34.90
CA GLU A 4 -45.86 -13.35 34.88
C GLU A 4 -44.79 -13.19 33.78
N ARG A 5 -43.55 -13.19 34.28
CA ARG A 5 -42.31 -13.30 33.48
C ARG A 5 -42.00 -14.76 33.24
N THR A 6 -41.79 -15.17 31.96
CA THR A 6 -41.21 -16.47 31.67
C THR A 6 -39.77 -16.29 31.15
N GLY A 7 -38.81 -16.65 32.02
CA GLY A 7 -37.39 -16.73 31.67
C GLY A 7 -37.09 -18.02 30.91
N ARG A 8 -36.37 -17.90 29.78
CA ARG A 8 -35.76 -19.04 29.06
C ARG A 8 -34.35 -19.27 29.58
N LYS A 9 -34.15 -20.43 30.23
CA LYS A 9 -32.84 -20.95 30.65
C LYS A 9 -32.12 -21.53 29.46
N PHE A 10 -30.90 -21.04 29.14
CA PHE A 10 -29.97 -21.69 28.25
C PHE A 10 -29.27 -22.83 28.97
N ARG A 11 -29.45 -24.08 28.51
CA ARG A 11 -28.69 -25.24 28.92
C ARG A 11 -27.33 -25.27 28.17
N ARG A 12 -26.25 -25.21 28.94
CA ARG A 12 -24.90 -25.52 28.44
C ARG A 12 -24.76 -27.03 28.36
N LEU A 13 -24.43 -27.53 27.17
CA LEU A 13 -24.05 -28.92 26.92
C LEU A 13 -22.52 -29.00 27.01
N LEU A 14 -22.01 -29.71 28.02
CA LEU A 14 -20.60 -30.10 28.14
C LEU A 14 -20.41 -31.39 27.32
N ILE A 15 -19.58 -31.30 26.26
CA ILE A 15 -19.12 -32.50 25.55
C ILE A 15 -17.72 -32.82 26.06
N ALA A 16 -17.58 -34.00 26.69
CA ALA A 16 -16.30 -34.54 27.12
C ALA A 16 -15.55 -35.08 25.89
N LEU A 17 -14.32 -34.59 25.64
CA LEU A 17 -13.42 -35.12 24.63
C LEU A 17 -12.69 -36.37 25.22
N GLY A 18 -12.95 -37.53 24.66
CA GLY A 18 -12.14 -38.73 24.84
C GLY A 18 -10.88 -38.61 23.97
N ILE A 19 -9.70 -38.80 24.60
CA ILE A 19 -8.40 -38.84 23.92
C ILE A 19 -8.26 -40.23 23.29
N GLY A 20 -8.41 -40.28 21.96
CA GLY A 20 -8.02 -41.43 21.14
C GLY A 20 -6.73 -41.10 20.39
N ILE A 21 -5.61 -41.73 20.77
CA ILE A 21 -4.37 -41.68 20.00
C ILE A 21 -4.56 -42.52 18.74
N LEU A 22 -4.74 -41.86 17.61
CA LEU A 22 -4.64 -42.49 16.29
C LEU A 22 -3.29 -42.12 15.70
N LEU A 23 -2.43 -43.10 15.51
CA LEU A 23 -1.26 -43.03 14.63
C LEU A 23 -1.76 -42.80 13.20
N ALA A 24 -1.76 -41.55 12.76
CA ALA A 24 -2.00 -41.21 11.35
C ALA A 24 -0.65 -41.20 10.65
N GLY A 25 -0.50 -42.07 9.67
CA GLY A 25 0.61 -42.09 8.75
C GLY A 25 0.71 -40.77 7.99
N CYS A 26 1.93 -40.37 7.62
CA CYS A 26 2.22 -39.25 6.74
C CYS A 26 1.56 -39.51 5.37
N ALA A 27 0.31 -39.12 5.22
CA ALA A 27 -0.25 -38.80 3.91
C ALA A 27 0.29 -37.40 3.56
N GLY A 28 1.15 -37.34 2.57
CA GLY A 28 1.57 -36.04 2.01
C GLY A 28 0.32 -35.25 1.64
N ALA A 29 0.14 -34.09 2.23
CA ALA A 29 -0.88 -33.16 1.80
C ALA A 29 -0.57 -32.87 0.31
N ALA A 30 -1.45 -33.30 -0.59
CA ALA A 30 -1.41 -32.80 -1.96
C ALA A 30 -1.54 -31.28 -1.85
N SER A 31 -0.55 -30.54 -2.34
CA SER A 31 -0.68 -29.08 -2.44
C SER A 31 -1.92 -28.80 -3.29
N ALA A 32 -2.81 -27.93 -2.80
CA ALA A 32 -3.92 -27.48 -3.62
C ALA A 32 -3.34 -26.91 -4.93
N GLU A 33 -4.00 -27.20 -6.04
CA GLU A 33 -3.60 -26.65 -7.33
C GLU A 33 -3.73 -25.12 -7.29
N GLU A 34 -2.76 -24.41 -7.84
CA GLU A 34 -2.79 -22.94 -7.88
C GLU A 34 -3.88 -22.48 -8.86
N ALA A 35 -4.67 -21.48 -8.48
CA ALA A 35 -5.69 -20.90 -9.31
C ALA A 35 -5.08 -20.25 -10.57
N ARG A 36 -5.63 -20.56 -11.75
CA ARG A 36 -5.14 -20.05 -13.04
C ARG A 36 -5.83 -18.74 -13.40
N ASN A 37 -5.07 -17.76 -13.86
CA ASN A 37 -5.64 -16.59 -14.52
C ASN A 37 -6.02 -16.93 -15.97
N ILE A 38 -7.30 -16.92 -16.29
CA ILE A 38 -7.88 -17.25 -17.60
C ILE A 38 -8.51 -16.05 -18.31
N ALA A 39 -8.17 -14.82 -17.92
CA ALA A 39 -8.76 -13.62 -18.51
C ALA A 39 -8.65 -13.58 -20.05
N ALA A 40 -7.52 -14.00 -20.60
CA ALA A 40 -7.29 -14.05 -22.06
C ALA A 40 -8.15 -15.11 -22.79
N GLU A 41 -8.70 -16.10 -22.07
CA GLU A 41 -9.53 -17.17 -22.60
C GLU A 41 -11.03 -16.82 -22.57
N CYS A 42 -11.40 -15.76 -21.81
CA CYS A 42 -12.77 -15.32 -21.64
C CYS A 42 -13.32 -14.58 -22.86
N SER A 43 -14.65 -14.59 -23.00
CA SER A 43 -15.38 -13.76 -23.96
C SER A 43 -15.93 -12.52 -23.27
N TYR A 44 -15.85 -11.38 -23.95
CA TYR A 44 -16.23 -10.07 -23.41
C TYR A 44 -17.39 -9.45 -24.19
N ARG A 45 -18.38 -8.95 -23.46
CA ARG A 45 -19.48 -8.11 -23.98
C ARG A 45 -19.55 -6.80 -23.20
N PHE A 46 -19.92 -5.73 -23.89
CA PHE A 46 -19.99 -4.38 -23.29
C PHE A 46 -21.01 -3.51 -24.03
N GLN A 47 -21.40 -2.42 -23.41
CA GLN A 47 -22.35 -1.48 -23.98
C GLN A 47 -21.81 -0.84 -25.28
N ARG A 48 -22.74 -0.54 -26.21
CA ARG A 48 -22.44 0.23 -27.41
C ARG A 48 -21.83 1.59 -27.03
N GLY A 49 -20.72 1.95 -27.65
CA GLY A 49 -19.96 3.19 -27.36
C GLY A 49 -18.77 2.99 -26.40
N SER A 50 -18.58 1.77 -25.87
CA SER A 50 -17.35 1.41 -25.18
C SER A 50 -16.19 1.23 -26.15
N TYR A 51 -14.97 1.36 -25.64
CA TYR A 51 -13.76 1.03 -26.38
C TYR A 51 -13.77 -0.45 -26.79
N ARG A 52 -13.31 -0.77 -27.98
CA ARG A 52 -13.52 -2.12 -28.54
C ARG A 52 -12.36 -3.09 -28.29
N ASN A 53 -11.17 -2.56 -28.03
CA ASN A 53 -9.99 -3.40 -27.81
C ASN A 53 -9.93 -3.87 -26.36
N VAL A 54 -10.54 -5.01 -26.08
CA VAL A 54 -10.55 -5.61 -24.75
C VAL A 54 -9.21 -6.23 -24.37
N GLN A 55 -8.32 -6.51 -25.34
CA GLN A 55 -7.01 -7.09 -25.07
C GLN A 55 -6.14 -6.19 -24.20
N GLU A 56 -6.36 -4.88 -24.23
CA GLU A 56 -5.67 -3.93 -23.36
C GLU A 56 -5.98 -4.11 -21.85
N MET A 57 -6.96 -4.96 -21.49
CA MET A 57 -7.24 -5.30 -20.10
C MET A 57 -6.48 -6.54 -19.58
N TYR A 58 -5.73 -7.21 -20.44
CA TYR A 58 -4.97 -8.43 -20.08
C TYR A 58 -3.69 -8.59 -20.92
N ASP A 59 -3.12 -7.46 -21.32
CA ASP A 59 -1.88 -7.45 -22.12
C ASP A 59 -0.60 -7.41 -21.24
N GLY A 60 -0.76 -7.31 -19.91
CA GLY A 60 0.34 -7.27 -18.95
C GLY A 60 1.08 -5.93 -18.92
N THR A 61 0.47 -4.86 -19.46
CA THR A 61 1.05 -3.51 -19.44
C THR A 61 0.11 -2.48 -18.81
N TYR A 62 0.68 -1.39 -18.26
CA TYR A 62 -0.12 -0.32 -17.63
C TYR A 62 -0.14 0.96 -18.47
N ASN A 63 0.19 0.86 -19.77
CA ASN A 63 0.25 2.01 -20.67
C ASN A 63 -1.10 2.30 -21.34
N HIS A 64 -1.99 1.33 -21.35
CA HIS A 64 -3.30 1.39 -21.99
C HIS A 64 -4.40 1.00 -20.98
N PHE A 65 -5.62 1.29 -21.30
CA PHE A 65 -6.78 0.86 -20.52
C PHE A 65 -8.00 0.72 -21.40
N TRP A 66 -8.85 -0.23 -21.08
CA TRP A 66 -10.19 -0.30 -21.64
C TRP A 66 -11.10 0.74 -20.98
N GLU A 67 -11.95 1.40 -21.79
CA GLU A 67 -12.89 2.41 -21.32
C GLU A 67 -14.32 2.02 -21.70
N SER A 68 -15.22 1.99 -20.72
CA SER A 68 -16.65 1.78 -20.94
C SER A 68 -17.30 2.96 -21.64
N SER A 69 -18.51 2.76 -22.16
CA SER A 69 -19.36 3.87 -22.58
C SER A 69 -19.64 4.83 -21.44
N LYS A 70 -19.74 6.13 -21.78
CA LYS A 70 -20.05 7.18 -20.80
C LYS A 70 -21.54 7.20 -20.47
N THR A 71 -21.93 6.43 -19.47
CA THR A 71 -23.31 6.29 -18.98
C THR A 71 -23.37 6.38 -17.46
N ARG A 72 -24.57 6.36 -16.88
CA ARG A 72 -24.71 6.24 -15.41
C ARG A 72 -24.42 4.83 -14.94
N ASP A 73 -24.78 3.83 -15.71
CA ASP A 73 -24.71 2.42 -15.35
C ASP A 73 -23.93 1.65 -16.43
N PRO A 74 -22.61 1.92 -16.59
CA PRO A 74 -21.76 1.18 -17.51
C PRO A 74 -21.50 -0.23 -16.99
N TRP A 75 -21.32 -1.18 -17.92
CA TRP A 75 -21.01 -2.57 -17.59
C TRP A 75 -20.08 -3.22 -18.61
N LEU A 76 -19.32 -4.22 -18.11
CA LEU A 76 -18.50 -5.16 -18.85
C LEU A 76 -18.91 -6.57 -18.41
N GLU A 77 -19.41 -7.39 -19.32
CA GLU A 77 -19.77 -8.78 -19.08
C GLU A 77 -18.66 -9.69 -19.53
N VAL A 78 -18.33 -10.68 -18.70
CA VAL A 78 -17.28 -11.67 -18.91
C VAL A 78 -17.93 -13.05 -18.88
N THR A 79 -17.72 -13.84 -19.93
CA THR A 79 -18.17 -15.23 -20.02
C THR A 79 -16.95 -16.13 -20.12
N LEU A 80 -16.85 -17.11 -19.24
CA LEU A 80 -15.76 -18.05 -19.16
C LEU A 80 -15.88 -19.13 -20.24
N PRO A 81 -14.78 -19.83 -20.60
CA PRO A 81 -14.83 -21.03 -21.42
C PRO A 81 -15.74 -22.08 -20.84
N GLU A 82 -16.24 -22.98 -21.69
CA GLU A 82 -17.12 -24.09 -21.28
C GLU A 82 -16.42 -24.98 -20.22
N GLY A 83 -17.09 -25.18 -19.10
CA GLY A 83 -16.60 -25.99 -17.99
C GLY A 83 -15.76 -25.24 -16.96
N GLU A 84 -15.34 -24.00 -17.23
CA GLU A 84 -14.60 -23.17 -16.28
C GLU A 84 -15.54 -22.29 -15.44
N LEU A 85 -15.14 -22.07 -14.18
CA LEU A 85 -15.83 -21.19 -13.25
C LEU A 85 -14.87 -20.15 -12.66
N CYS A 86 -15.33 -18.93 -12.48
CA CYS A 86 -14.61 -17.84 -11.86
C CYS A 86 -14.82 -17.84 -10.33
N TYR A 87 -13.74 -17.98 -9.57
CA TYR A 87 -13.76 -17.90 -8.11
C TYR A 87 -13.15 -16.61 -7.56
N GLY A 88 -12.50 -15.84 -8.41
CA GLY A 88 -11.99 -14.53 -8.02
C GLY A 88 -11.63 -13.65 -9.20
N VAL A 89 -11.72 -12.34 -8.97
CA VAL A 89 -11.35 -11.32 -9.94
C VAL A 89 -10.46 -10.28 -9.31
N GLN A 90 -9.29 -10.02 -9.89
CA GLN A 90 -8.49 -8.85 -9.59
C GLN A 90 -8.66 -7.82 -10.70
N ILE A 91 -8.90 -6.57 -10.33
CA ILE A 91 -9.00 -5.47 -11.28
C ILE A 91 -8.02 -4.37 -10.88
N LYS A 92 -7.17 -3.97 -11.83
CA LYS A 92 -6.34 -2.78 -11.72
C LYS A 92 -7.01 -1.66 -12.51
N TRP A 93 -7.36 -0.57 -11.80
CA TRP A 93 -8.12 0.54 -12.32
C TRP A 93 -7.21 1.68 -12.78
N ALA A 94 -7.45 2.25 -13.95
CA ALA A 94 -6.80 3.49 -14.37
C ALA A 94 -7.22 4.69 -13.51
N VAL A 95 -8.47 4.65 -13.01
CA VAL A 95 -9.03 5.64 -12.08
C VAL A 95 -9.82 4.89 -11.01
N ALA A 96 -9.40 5.02 -9.76
CA ALA A 96 -10.07 4.41 -8.63
C ALA A 96 -11.51 4.95 -8.45
N SER A 97 -12.43 4.09 -8.05
CA SER A 97 -13.83 4.42 -7.82
C SER A 97 -14.40 3.59 -6.67
N SER A 98 -15.25 4.19 -5.85
CA SER A 98 -16.07 3.47 -4.86
C SER A 98 -17.47 3.09 -5.39
N ARG A 99 -17.68 3.14 -6.70
CA ARG A 99 -19.01 2.94 -7.30
C ARG A 99 -19.09 1.75 -8.25
N TRP A 100 -18.09 0.88 -8.21
CA TRP A 100 -18.12 -0.37 -8.97
C TRP A 100 -18.68 -1.51 -8.13
N PHE A 101 -19.16 -2.54 -8.83
CA PHE A 101 -19.62 -3.79 -8.25
C PHE A 101 -19.51 -4.93 -9.26
N ILE A 102 -19.55 -6.17 -8.75
CA ILE A 102 -19.58 -7.38 -9.57
C ILE A 102 -20.91 -8.10 -9.32
N GLU A 103 -21.56 -8.52 -10.39
CA GLU A 103 -22.72 -9.39 -10.37
C GLU A 103 -22.41 -10.68 -11.12
N VAL A 104 -22.92 -11.80 -10.62
CA VAL A 104 -22.81 -13.13 -11.24
C VAL A 104 -24.17 -13.55 -11.81
N GLU A 105 -24.16 -14.30 -12.90
CA GLU A 105 -25.39 -14.86 -13.45
C GLU A 105 -25.76 -16.13 -12.68
N GLN A 106 -26.97 -16.17 -12.12
CA GLN A 106 -27.56 -17.34 -11.46
C GLN A 106 -28.98 -17.50 -11.96
N ASP A 107 -29.29 -18.65 -12.56
CA ASP A 107 -30.64 -18.98 -13.07
C ASP A 107 -31.23 -17.93 -14.06
N GLY A 108 -30.36 -17.25 -14.81
CA GLY A 108 -30.73 -16.21 -15.77
C GLY A 108 -30.91 -14.80 -15.20
N GLU A 109 -30.68 -14.64 -13.90
CA GLU A 109 -30.76 -13.35 -13.19
C GLU A 109 -29.35 -12.89 -12.74
N TRP A 110 -29.16 -11.56 -12.68
CA TRP A 110 -27.93 -10.96 -12.16
C TRP A 110 -28.00 -10.74 -10.66
N VAL A 111 -27.11 -11.40 -9.92
CA VAL A 111 -27.05 -11.32 -8.46
C VAL A 111 -25.75 -10.63 -8.03
N ARG A 112 -25.85 -9.63 -7.15
CA ARG A 112 -24.70 -8.93 -6.58
C ARG A 112 -23.81 -9.89 -5.79
N ALA A 113 -22.53 -10.01 -6.18
CA ALA A 113 -21.54 -10.87 -5.55
C ALA A 113 -20.45 -10.08 -4.82
N ALA A 114 -20.09 -8.89 -5.31
CA ALA A 114 -19.11 -8.03 -4.69
C ALA A 114 -19.37 -6.56 -5.03
N GLU A 115 -18.87 -5.66 -4.19
CA GLU A 115 -18.90 -4.21 -4.42
C GLU A 115 -17.69 -3.53 -3.82
N ALA A 116 -17.47 -2.26 -4.17
CA ALA A 116 -16.37 -1.47 -3.62
C ALA A 116 -16.53 -1.27 -2.11
N ASP A 117 -15.50 -1.60 -1.37
CA ASP A 117 -15.34 -1.37 0.08
C ASP A 117 -14.44 -0.16 0.39
N GLY A 118 -13.91 0.48 -0.64
CA GLY A 118 -13.02 1.65 -0.57
C GLY A 118 -12.73 2.23 -1.95
N VAL A 119 -11.74 3.11 -1.99
CA VAL A 119 -11.26 3.77 -3.22
C VAL A 119 -9.83 3.31 -3.50
N TYR A 120 -9.70 2.16 -4.15
CA TYR A 120 -8.43 1.52 -4.46
C TYR A 120 -8.18 1.46 -5.96
N LEU A 121 -6.90 1.55 -6.36
CA LEU A 121 -6.48 1.34 -7.76
C LEU A 121 -6.36 -0.15 -8.13
N THR A 122 -6.13 -1.01 -7.15
CA THR A 122 -6.15 -2.47 -7.34
C THR A 122 -7.12 -3.07 -6.35
N THR A 123 -8.05 -3.90 -6.85
CA THR A 123 -9.12 -4.51 -6.06
C THR A 123 -9.18 -6.00 -6.31
N TRP A 124 -9.47 -6.77 -5.28
CA TRP A 124 -9.71 -8.20 -5.32
C TRP A 124 -11.15 -8.50 -4.88
N SER A 125 -11.82 -9.41 -5.59
CA SER A 125 -13.14 -9.91 -5.21
C SER A 125 -13.18 -11.43 -5.33
N ALA A 126 -13.45 -12.13 -4.23
CA ALA A 126 -13.80 -13.54 -4.27
C ALA A 126 -15.22 -13.72 -4.81
N LEU A 127 -15.45 -14.74 -5.65
CA LEU A 127 -16.72 -15.05 -6.25
C LEU A 127 -17.18 -16.49 -5.90
N PRO A 128 -18.47 -16.80 -5.98
CA PRO A 128 -19.01 -18.10 -5.55
C PRO A 128 -18.83 -19.26 -6.57
N GLY A 129 -18.00 -19.05 -7.62
CA GLY A 129 -17.91 -19.96 -8.75
C GLY A 129 -18.99 -19.63 -9.80
N ALA A 130 -18.65 -18.83 -10.79
CA ALA A 130 -19.61 -18.35 -11.81
C ALA A 130 -19.06 -18.57 -13.22
N ALA A 131 -19.85 -19.16 -14.12
CA ALA A 131 -19.51 -19.27 -15.54
C ALA A 131 -19.60 -17.92 -16.27
N LYS A 132 -20.29 -16.95 -15.65
CA LYS A 132 -20.51 -15.63 -16.22
C LYS A 132 -20.69 -14.59 -15.13
N PHE A 133 -20.02 -13.48 -15.29
CA PHE A 133 -20.14 -12.33 -14.36
C PHE A 133 -20.09 -11.01 -15.13
N ARG A 134 -20.45 -9.92 -14.47
CA ARG A 134 -20.24 -8.57 -15.01
C ARG A 134 -19.66 -7.62 -13.97
N VAL A 135 -18.71 -6.81 -14.42
CA VAL A 135 -18.23 -5.63 -13.70
C VAL A 135 -19.09 -4.46 -14.12
N ALA A 136 -19.67 -3.76 -13.17
CA ALA A 136 -20.55 -2.63 -13.45
C ALA A 136 -20.28 -1.48 -12.47
N SER A 137 -20.78 -0.30 -12.79
CA SER A 137 -20.76 0.86 -11.90
C SER A 137 -22.10 1.55 -11.89
N SER A 138 -22.39 2.29 -10.81
CA SER A 138 -23.56 3.16 -10.72
C SER A 138 -23.12 4.57 -10.36
N PHE A 139 -23.08 5.46 -11.35
CA PHE A 139 -22.64 6.84 -11.21
C PHE A 139 -23.80 7.80 -11.03
N ASN A 140 -23.61 8.86 -10.23
CA ASN A 140 -24.61 9.93 -10.07
C ASN A 140 -24.83 10.73 -11.37
N TYR A 141 -23.82 10.76 -12.26
CA TYR A 141 -23.83 11.40 -13.57
C TYR A 141 -23.12 10.50 -14.59
N PRO A 142 -23.33 10.68 -15.91
CA PRO A 142 -22.67 9.86 -16.92
C PRO A 142 -21.14 9.89 -16.79
N ASN A 143 -20.54 8.73 -16.57
CA ASN A 143 -19.09 8.55 -16.40
C ASN A 143 -18.66 7.21 -17.02
N CYS A 144 -17.34 6.97 -17.10
CA CYS A 144 -16.75 5.76 -17.65
C CYS A 144 -16.04 4.96 -16.56
N MET A 145 -16.12 3.63 -16.64
CA MET A 145 -15.15 2.74 -15.99
C MET A 145 -13.90 2.69 -16.86
N LYS A 146 -12.72 2.65 -16.22
CA LYS A 146 -11.43 2.55 -16.88
C LYS A 146 -10.63 1.45 -16.23
N ILE A 147 -10.47 0.33 -16.93
CA ILE A 147 -9.79 -0.87 -16.45
C ILE A 147 -8.43 -0.98 -17.16
N LEU A 148 -7.34 -0.99 -16.36
CA LEU A 148 -5.98 -1.25 -16.83
C LEU A 148 -5.80 -2.73 -17.09
N GLU A 149 -6.01 -3.54 -16.04
CA GLU A 149 -5.88 -4.98 -16.08
C GLU A 149 -7.06 -5.65 -15.38
N ILE A 150 -7.49 -6.78 -15.90
CA ILE A 150 -8.42 -7.69 -15.27
C ILE A 150 -7.81 -9.09 -15.27
N GLU A 151 -7.83 -9.73 -14.12
CA GLU A 151 -7.41 -11.10 -13.93
C GLU A 151 -8.61 -11.90 -13.43
N VAL A 152 -8.83 -13.08 -14.03
CA VAL A 152 -9.98 -13.95 -13.78
C VAL A 152 -9.47 -15.30 -13.33
N TYR A 153 -9.72 -15.66 -12.07
CA TYR A 153 -9.12 -16.83 -11.44
C TYR A 153 -10.09 -18.00 -11.32
N THR A 154 -9.61 -19.18 -11.71
CA THR A 154 -10.29 -20.47 -11.49
C THR A 154 -10.27 -20.87 -10.02
N ASP A 155 -10.85 -22.04 -9.67
CA ASP A 155 -10.68 -22.63 -8.34
C ASP A 155 -9.21 -22.98 -8.09
N GLY A 156 -8.78 -22.89 -6.82
CA GLY A 156 -7.44 -23.21 -6.39
C GLY A 156 -6.88 -22.25 -5.35
N GLU A 157 -5.60 -22.45 -4.99
CA GLU A 157 -4.87 -21.53 -4.12
C GLU A 157 -4.57 -20.23 -4.89
N ILE A 158 -4.98 -19.10 -4.32
CA ILE A 158 -4.80 -17.80 -4.96
C ILE A 158 -3.31 -17.44 -4.98
N PRO A 159 -2.74 -17.11 -6.16
CA PRO A 159 -1.34 -16.73 -6.29
C PRO A 159 -0.94 -15.61 -5.34
N ALA A 160 0.26 -15.70 -4.76
CA ALA A 160 0.78 -14.69 -3.83
C ALA A 160 0.88 -13.28 -4.44
N ALA A 161 0.97 -13.20 -5.77
CA ALA A 161 1.00 -11.92 -6.51
C ALA A 161 -0.35 -11.19 -6.53
N VAL A 162 -1.46 -11.87 -6.26
CA VAL A 162 -2.80 -11.27 -6.21
C VAL A 162 -2.91 -10.34 -5.02
N GLN A 163 -3.14 -9.06 -5.28
CA GLN A 163 -3.13 -8.01 -4.28
C GLN A 163 -4.48 -7.92 -3.56
N ARG A 164 -4.44 -8.14 -2.25
CA ARG A 164 -5.60 -8.03 -1.35
C ARG A 164 -5.32 -6.94 -0.32
N TRP A 165 -5.51 -5.69 -0.73
CA TRP A 165 -5.18 -4.53 0.07
C TRP A 165 -6.10 -4.37 1.27
N GLU A 166 -5.49 -4.15 2.43
CA GLU A 166 -6.16 -3.70 3.63
C GLU A 166 -6.26 -2.17 3.64
N PRO A 167 -7.24 -1.59 4.34
CA PRO A 167 -7.30 -0.14 4.52
C PRO A 167 -5.99 0.43 5.05
N THR A 168 -5.74 1.72 4.75
CA THR A 168 -4.62 2.47 5.32
C THR A 168 -4.64 2.39 6.85
N VAL A 169 -3.48 2.24 7.48
CA VAL A 169 -3.35 2.16 8.95
C VAL A 169 -3.97 3.38 9.65
N GLU A 170 -4.56 3.18 10.81
CA GLU A 170 -5.08 4.28 11.65
C GLU A 170 -3.95 5.03 12.38
N LYS A 171 -2.88 4.31 12.75
CA LYS A 171 -1.64 4.84 13.33
C LYS A 171 -0.45 4.17 12.65
N ALA A 172 0.54 4.94 12.25
CA ALA A 172 1.78 4.43 11.70
C ALA A 172 2.87 4.32 12.79
N ASP A 173 3.64 3.21 12.80
CA ASP A 173 4.88 3.15 13.55
C ASP A 173 5.97 3.90 12.77
N LEU A 174 6.09 3.65 11.46
CA LEU A 174 7.00 4.32 10.55
C LEU A 174 6.23 4.98 9.40
N LEU A 175 6.37 6.28 9.23
CA LEU A 175 5.91 7.02 8.05
C LEU A 175 7.08 7.33 7.13
N MET A 176 7.05 6.81 5.92
CA MET A 176 7.99 7.14 4.85
C MET A 176 7.37 8.20 3.94
N VAL A 177 8.01 9.36 3.78
CA VAL A 177 7.54 10.44 2.90
C VAL A 177 8.46 10.55 1.70
N VAL A 178 7.95 10.19 0.52
CA VAL A 178 8.70 10.16 -0.73
C VAL A 178 8.04 11.02 -1.80
N ALA A 179 8.83 11.49 -2.77
CA ALA A 179 8.35 12.35 -3.82
C ALA A 179 7.60 11.57 -4.91
N HIS A 180 8.20 10.49 -5.41
CA HIS A 180 7.70 9.73 -6.55
C HIS A 180 7.65 8.24 -6.26
N PRO A 181 6.84 7.47 -7.00
CA PRO A 181 6.95 6.00 -7.04
C PRO A 181 8.33 5.58 -7.59
N ASP A 182 9.06 4.78 -6.85
CA ASP A 182 10.42 4.24 -6.97
C ASP A 182 11.40 4.77 -5.91
N ASP A 183 11.23 6.00 -5.44
CA ASP A 183 12.10 6.62 -4.43
C ASP A 183 12.20 5.79 -3.14
N GLU A 184 11.11 5.10 -2.77
CA GLU A 184 11.02 4.27 -1.56
C GLU A 184 12.03 3.13 -1.52
N TYR A 185 12.49 2.68 -2.69
CA TYR A 185 13.53 1.64 -2.80
C TYR A 185 14.87 2.21 -3.23
N VAL A 186 14.87 3.11 -4.21
CA VAL A 186 16.09 3.68 -4.79
C VAL A 186 16.91 4.43 -3.74
N PHE A 187 16.25 5.25 -2.92
CA PHE A 187 16.90 6.12 -1.94
C PHE A 187 16.66 5.72 -0.48
N LEU A 188 15.55 5.04 -0.19
CA LEU A 188 15.24 4.61 1.17
C LEU A 188 15.42 3.10 1.38
N GLY A 189 15.89 2.38 0.36
CA GLY A 189 16.37 1.02 0.45
C GLY A 189 15.32 -0.01 0.87
N ALA A 190 15.67 -0.84 1.83
CA ALA A 190 14.83 -1.94 2.26
C ALA A 190 14.00 -1.64 3.53
N LEU A 191 13.73 -0.37 3.85
CA LEU A 191 12.97 0.00 5.06
C LEU A 191 11.59 -0.67 5.13
N ILE A 192 10.90 -0.79 3.99
CA ILE A 192 9.55 -1.39 3.93
C ILE A 192 9.58 -2.88 4.30
N PRO A 193 10.33 -3.76 3.61
CA PRO A 193 10.36 -5.17 3.96
C PRO A 193 10.99 -5.42 5.35
N TYR A 194 11.99 -4.62 5.73
CA TYR A 194 12.67 -4.75 7.01
C TYR A 194 11.76 -4.40 8.19
N TYR A 195 11.20 -3.20 8.22
CA TYR A 195 10.33 -2.80 9.33
C TYR A 195 8.94 -3.41 9.24
N GLY A 196 8.37 -3.53 8.04
CA GLY A 196 7.02 -4.05 7.84
C GLY A 196 6.94 -5.55 8.02
N ALA A 197 7.26 -6.32 6.99
CA ALA A 197 7.02 -7.76 6.96
C ALA A 197 7.93 -8.53 7.94
N GLU A 198 9.19 -8.12 8.11
CA GLU A 198 10.13 -8.80 9.01
C GLU A 198 9.90 -8.45 10.48
N ASN A 199 9.79 -7.15 10.81
CA ASN A 199 9.70 -6.69 12.20
C ASN A 199 8.28 -6.31 12.64
N GLY A 200 7.24 -6.53 11.81
CA GLY A 200 5.84 -6.36 12.17
C GLY A 200 5.42 -4.92 12.46
N LYS A 201 6.21 -3.90 12.05
CA LYS A 201 5.86 -2.49 12.23
C LYS A 201 4.81 -2.06 11.20
N LYS A 202 3.93 -1.16 11.61
CA LYS A 202 2.96 -0.53 10.71
C LYS A 202 3.66 0.56 9.88
N VAL A 203 4.19 0.16 8.72
CA VAL A 203 4.83 1.08 7.77
C VAL A 203 3.76 1.73 6.90
N LEU A 204 3.76 3.05 6.83
CA LEU A 204 2.92 3.85 5.94
C LEU A 204 3.80 4.61 4.94
N VAL A 205 3.60 4.36 3.65
CA VAL A 205 4.30 5.12 2.60
C VAL A 205 3.37 6.23 2.08
N CYS A 206 3.89 7.46 2.09
CA CYS A 206 3.20 8.66 1.61
C CYS A 206 3.94 9.22 0.39
N TYR A 207 3.39 9.02 -0.79
CA TYR A 207 3.85 9.63 -2.03
C TYR A 207 3.27 11.04 -2.14
N ILE A 208 4.10 12.05 -2.37
CA ILE A 208 3.63 13.44 -2.45
C ILE A 208 3.00 13.72 -3.81
N THR A 209 3.60 13.23 -4.88
CA THR A 209 3.10 13.52 -6.23
C THR A 209 2.09 12.51 -6.74
N GLU A 210 1.12 13.01 -7.53
CA GLU A 210 0.29 12.19 -8.40
C GLU A 210 1.09 11.88 -9.65
N SER A 211 1.65 10.68 -9.71
CA SER A 211 2.42 10.19 -10.84
C SER A 211 1.51 9.72 -11.99
N GLU A 212 2.12 9.43 -13.13
CA GLU A 212 1.45 8.83 -14.28
C GLU A 212 0.74 7.51 -13.89
N MET A 213 -0.29 7.17 -14.65
CA MET A 213 -1.15 6.02 -14.39
C MET A 213 -0.36 4.70 -14.21
N CYS A 214 0.58 4.40 -15.12
CA CYS A 214 1.43 3.21 -15.02
C CYS A 214 2.24 3.20 -13.72
N ARG A 215 2.87 4.30 -13.35
CA ARG A 215 3.68 4.40 -12.13
C ARG A 215 2.88 4.19 -10.85
N ARG A 216 1.60 4.61 -10.82
CA ARG A 216 0.71 4.36 -9.67
C ARG A 216 0.37 2.87 -9.50
N THR A 217 0.29 2.14 -10.59
CA THR A 217 0.06 0.69 -10.55
C THR A 217 1.35 -0.04 -10.21
N GLU A 218 2.47 0.35 -10.83
CA GLU A 218 3.80 -0.19 -10.54
C GLU A 218 4.18 -0.05 -9.05
N LEU A 219 3.86 1.09 -8.41
CA LEU A 219 4.13 1.28 -6.98
C LEU A 219 3.35 0.28 -6.11
N LEU A 220 2.10 -0.05 -6.46
CA LEU A 220 1.32 -1.04 -5.72
C LEU A 220 1.90 -2.44 -5.89
N ASP A 221 2.37 -2.78 -7.09
CA ASP A 221 3.07 -4.06 -7.35
C ASP A 221 4.38 -4.15 -6.55
N GLY A 222 5.15 -3.07 -6.49
CA GLY A 222 6.39 -2.98 -5.70
C GLY A 222 6.12 -3.10 -4.20
N LEU A 223 5.18 -2.33 -3.67
CA LEU A 223 4.80 -2.40 -2.25
C LEU A 223 4.29 -3.79 -1.85
N TRP A 224 3.47 -4.41 -2.70
CA TRP A 224 2.98 -5.77 -2.45
C TRP A 224 4.12 -6.79 -2.44
N THR A 225 5.07 -6.68 -3.37
CA THR A 225 6.29 -7.51 -3.45
C THR A 225 7.17 -7.34 -2.22
N ALA A 226 7.28 -6.12 -1.69
CA ALA A 226 7.99 -5.82 -0.45
C ALA A 226 7.25 -6.23 0.83
N GLY A 227 6.11 -6.92 0.71
CA GLY A 227 5.34 -7.41 1.87
C GLY A 227 4.36 -6.41 2.47
N GLN A 228 4.21 -5.21 1.89
CA GLN A 228 3.20 -4.24 2.32
C GLN A 228 1.80 -4.78 2.02
N ARG A 229 0.89 -4.68 3.00
CA ARG A 229 -0.50 -5.13 2.86
C ARG A 229 -1.51 -4.02 3.09
N THR A 230 -1.14 -2.98 3.84
CA THR A 230 -1.97 -1.79 4.05
C THR A 230 -1.76 -0.78 2.92
N TYR A 231 -2.86 -0.16 2.48
CA TYR A 231 -2.84 0.73 1.31
C TYR A 231 -2.05 2.01 1.58
N PRO A 232 -1.19 2.47 0.64
CA PRO A 232 -0.38 3.68 0.81
C PRO A 232 -1.20 4.96 0.63
N LEU A 233 -0.60 6.10 1.00
CA LEU A 233 -1.10 7.41 0.63
C LEU A 233 -0.52 7.81 -0.74
N ILE A 234 -1.36 7.78 -1.77
CA ILE A 234 -0.98 8.23 -3.11
C ILE A 234 -1.35 9.71 -3.23
N GLY A 235 -0.34 10.53 -3.43
CA GLY A 235 -0.44 11.99 -3.41
C GLY A 235 -1.33 12.58 -4.50
N LYS A 236 -1.64 13.86 -4.32
CA LYS A 236 -2.54 14.64 -5.17
C LYS A 236 -1.82 15.80 -5.87
N PHE A 237 -0.50 15.94 -5.66
CA PHE A 237 0.26 17.05 -6.19
C PHE A 237 0.90 16.67 -7.51
N TYR A 238 0.85 17.60 -8.47
CA TYR A 238 1.30 17.34 -9.81
C TYR A 238 2.82 17.15 -9.88
N ASP A 239 3.26 16.05 -10.45
CA ASP A 239 4.66 15.75 -10.69
C ASP A 239 5.21 16.64 -11.84
N ARG A 240 6.22 17.44 -11.51
CA ARG A 240 6.97 18.21 -12.51
C ARG A 240 8.44 18.31 -12.14
N TYR A 241 9.26 17.77 -12.99
CA TYR A 241 10.71 17.85 -12.84
C TYR A 241 11.21 19.29 -12.61
N THR A 242 12.03 19.45 -11.60
CA THR A 242 12.71 20.69 -11.24
C THR A 242 13.91 20.40 -10.33
N MET A 243 14.92 21.29 -10.39
CA MET A 243 16.14 21.17 -9.56
C MET A 243 16.14 22.11 -8.36
N ASP A 244 15.15 22.98 -8.21
CA ASP A 244 15.11 23.93 -7.10
C ASP A 244 13.80 23.90 -6.33
N LEU A 245 13.91 24.11 -5.01
CA LEU A 245 12.81 24.05 -4.05
C LEU A 245 11.75 25.14 -4.31
N ALA A 246 12.15 26.35 -4.71
CA ALA A 246 11.21 27.45 -4.92
C ALA A 246 10.29 27.14 -6.11
N THR A 247 10.85 26.62 -7.20
CA THR A 247 10.10 26.17 -8.37
C THR A 247 9.20 24.96 -8.02
N ALA A 248 9.66 23.99 -7.22
CA ALA A 248 8.84 22.89 -6.74
C ALA A 248 7.62 23.43 -6.00
N TYR A 249 7.78 24.31 -5.04
CA TYR A 249 6.70 24.95 -4.31
C TYR A 249 5.73 25.74 -5.19
N LYS A 250 6.25 26.46 -6.20
CA LYS A 250 5.41 27.20 -7.15
C LYS A 250 4.49 26.26 -7.93
N LYS A 251 4.98 25.04 -8.23
CA LYS A 251 4.23 24.03 -9.01
C LYS A 251 3.17 23.32 -8.20
N VAL A 252 3.48 22.92 -6.95
CA VAL A 252 2.56 22.15 -6.10
C VAL A 252 1.67 23.03 -5.21
N GLY A 253 2.06 24.28 -4.95
CA GLY A 253 1.36 25.21 -4.04
C GLY A 253 1.84 25.05 -2.60
N LYS A 254 2.79 25.90 -2.17
CA LYS A 254 3.48 25.83 -0.87
C LYS A 254 2.55 25.66 0.32
N LYS A 255 1.49 26.46 0.40
CA LYS A 255 0.53 26.39 1.51
C LYS A 255 -0.15 25.02 1.54
N LYS A 256 -0.70 24.57 0.41
CA LYS A 256 -1.46 23.32 0.31
C LYS A 256 -0.64 22.10 0.71
N VAL A 257 0.59 21.98 0.21
CA VAL A 257 1.41 20.78 0.49
C VAL A 257 1.92 20.76 1.92
N ARG A 258 2.18 21.92 2.53
CA ARG A 258 2.55 22.01 3.97
C ARG A 258 1.36 21.67 4.88
N GLU A 259 0.18 22.21 4.59
CA GLU A 259 -1.05 21.87 5.32
C GLU A 259 -1.38 20.38 5.21
N TYR A 260 -1.21 19.79 4.02
CA TYR A 260 -1.38 18.35 3.80
C TYR A 260 -0.45 17.51 4.69
N MET A 261 0.85 17.84 4.78
CA MET A 261 1.79 17.08 5.61
C MET A 261 1.48 17.22 7.11
N ILE A 262 1.06 18.41 7.57
CA ILE A 262 0.60 18.61 8.96
C ILE A 262 -0.62 17.72 9.27
N GLU A 263 -1.56 17.64 8.34
CA GLU A 263 -2.75 16.78 8.46
C GLU A 263 -2.36 15.30 8.50
N VAL A 264 -1.45 14.84 7.62
CA VAL A 264 -0.92 13.47 7.61
C VAL A 264 -0.32 13.11 8.97
N PHE A 265 0.51 13.98 9.55
CA PHE A 265 1.11 13.72 10.88
C PHE A 265 0.05 13.60 11.99
N ARG A 266 -0.96 14.45 11.98
CA ARG A 266 -2.04 14.41 12.98
C ARG A 266 -2.94 13.21 12.83
N HIS A 267 -3.28 12.86 11.59
CA HIS A 267 -4.17 11.75 11.30
C HIS A 267 -3.51 10.41 11.64
N TYR A 268 -2.29 10.18 11.14
CA TYR A 268 -1.63 8.88 11.26
C TYR A 268 -0.67 8.76 12.45
N ARG A 269 -0.40 9.84 13.15
CA ARG A 269 0.38 9.88 14.42
C ARG A 269 1.63 9.01 14.39
N PRO A 270 2.56 9.20 13.42
CA PRO A 270 3.73 8.36 13.29
C PRO A 270 4.67 8.49 14.47
N ASP A 271 5.23 7.36 14.93
CA ASP A 271 6.27 7.37 15.95
C ASP A 271 7.62 7.78 15.35
N VAL A 272 7.90 7.31 14.14
CA VAL A 272 9.09 7.67 13.36
C VAL A 272 8.68 8.18 11.98
N VAL A 273 9.34 9.22 11.51
CA VAL A 273 9.23 9.72 10.14
C VAL A 273 10.57 9.61 9.45
N VAL A 274 10.58 9.15 8.20
CA VAL A 274 11.78 9.15 7.33
C VAL A 274 11.47 9.80 6.00
N THR A 275 12.43 10.54 5.45
CA THR A 275 12.28 11.24 4.16
C THR A 275 13.63 11.46 3.46
N HIS A 276 13.57 12.05 2.28
CA HIS A 276 14.68 12.40 1.40
C HIS A 276 15.74 13.31 2.04
N ASP A 277 16.92 13.34 1.43
CA ASP A 277 17.97 14.32 1.70
C ASP A 277 17.45 15.77 1.57
N ILE A 278 17.83 16.63 2.51
CA ILE A 278 17.48 18.06 2.50
C ILE A 278 17.99 18.81 1.26
N HIS A 279 19.08 18.31 0.66
CA HIS A 279 19.64 18.82 -0.60
C HIS A 279 18.99 18.18 -1.83
N GLY A 280 18.15 17.16 -1.62
CA GLY A 280 17.52 16.32 -2.61
C GLY A 280 18.56 15.46 -3.32
N GLU A 281 18.32 14.16 -3.43
CA GLU A 281 19.18 13.27 -4.17
C GLU A 281 19.35 13.83 -5.60
N TYR A 282 20.56 13.83 -6.12
CA TYR A 282 20.97 14.51 -7.36
C TYR A 282 20.46 15.95 -7.53
N GLY A 283 20.07 16.62 -6.43
CA GLY A 283 19.58 17.99 -6.44
C GLY A 283 18.10 18.17 -6.81
N HIS A 284 17.31 17.07 -6.88
CA HIS A 284 15.91 17.10 -7.32
C HIS A 284 15.03 17.97 -6.43
N GLY A 285 14.27 18.90 -7.03
CA GLY A 285 13.51 19.91 -6.30
C GLY A 285 12.32 19.33 -5.51
N LEU A 286 11.70 18.22 -5.97
CA LEU A 286 10.62 17.58 -5.23
C LEU A 286 11.13 16.74 -4.04
N HIS A 287 12.36 16.18 -4.11
CA HIS A 287 12.99 15.55 -2.96
C HIS A 287 13.30 16.60 -1.87
N LYS A 288 13.88 17.75 -2.26
CA LYS A 288 14.05 18.91 -1.34
C LYS A 288 12.72 19.34 -0.73
N LEU A 289 11.65 19.33 -1.51
CA LEU A 289 10.32 19.69 -1.04
C LEU A 289 9.81 18.68 -0.02
N CYS A 290 10.01 17.38 -0.20
CA CYS A 290 9.64 16.36 0.77
C CYS A 290 10.32 16.60 2.12
N ALA A 291 11.63 16.80 2.14
CA ALA A 291 12.36 17.12 3.37
C ALA A 291 11.84 18.43 4.01
N ASP A 292 11.63 19.51 3.24
CA ASP A 292 11.17 20.80 3.77
C ASP A 292 9.73 20.74 4.34
N ILE A 293 8.81 19.99 3.71
CA ILE A 293 7.44 19.86 4.25
C ILE A 293 7.38 18.99 5.48
N VAL A 294 8.21 17.93 5.56
CA VAL A 294 8.37 17.10 6.76
C VAL A 294 8.90 17.96 7.91
N ILE A 295 10.01 18.69 7.72
CA ILE A 295 10.57 19.60 8.72
C ILE A 295 9.53 20.63 9.17
N ASN A 296 8.79 21.23 8.23
CA ASN A 296 7.73 22.18 8.57
C ASN A 296 6.59 21.52 9.38
N ALA A 297 6.24 20.28 9.08
CA ALA A 297 5.19 19.56 9.82
C ALA A 297 5.66 19.18 11.23
N LEU A 298 6.93 18.80 11.43
CA LEU A 298 7.52 18.57 12.75
C LEU A 298 7.36 19.79 13.67
N ASP A 299 7.55 21.01 13.12
CA ASP A 299 7.43 22.25 13.88
C ASP A 299 5.98 22.68 14.15
N LYS A 300 5.02 22.18 13.38
CA LYS A 300 3.66 22.75 13.34
C LYS A 300 2.55 21.79 13.72
N SER A 301 2.76 20.48 13.63
CA SER A 301 1.70 19.51 13.90
C SER A 301 1.29 19.46 15.37
N GLY A 302 2.18 19.85 16.29
CA GLY A 302 1.91 19.99 17.74
C GLY A 302 1.13 21.28 18.11
N ASP A 303 1.04 22.30 17.23
CA ASP A 303 0.37 23.58 17.52
C ASP A 303 -1.08 23.56 17.03
N SER A 304 -2.03 23.56 17.95
CA SER A 304 -3.47 23.58 17.65
C SER A 304 -3.95 24.87 16.92
N ASN A 305 -3.17 25.93 16.92
CA ASN A 305 -3.51 27.17 16.21
C ASN A 305 -3.15 27.11 14.71
N VAL A 306 -2.33 26.17 14.31
CA VAL A 306 -1.97 25.92 12.92
C VAL A 306 -2.90 24.87 12.32
N CYS A 307 -3.43 25.10 11.11
CA CYS A 307 -4.37 24.17 10.44
C CYS A 307 -5.49 23.71 11.39
N ARG A 308 -6.22 24.69 11.95
CA ARG A 308 -7.18 24.48 13.04
C ARG A 308 -8.22 23.41 12.78
N GLU A 309 -8.66 23.25 11.52
CA GLU A 309 -9.65 22.22 11.19
C GLU A 309 -9.07 20.82 11.38
N SER A 310 -7.87 20.53 10.91
CA SER A 310 -7.23 19.23 11.14
C SER A 310 -6.86 19.01 12.62
N ALA A 311 -6.52 20.07 13.36
CA ALA A 311 -6.30 19.99 14.80
C ALA A 311 -7.59 19.65 15.58
N LYS A 312 -8.74 20.17 15.12
CA LYS A 312 -10.05 19.88 15.70
C LYS A 312 -10.52 18.44 15.38
N GLU A 313 -10.22 17.96 14.18
CA GLU A 313 -10.64 16.65 13.70
C GLU A 313 -9.78 15.52 14.25
N TYR A 314 -8.44 15.65 14.21
CA TYR A 314 -7.50 14.59 14.58
C TYR A 314 -6.75 14.85 15.90
N GLY A 315 -6.87 16.05 16.48
CA GLY A 315 -6.00 16.50 17.56
C GLY A 315 -4.65 17.03 17.05
N THR A 316 -3.71 17.24 17.96
CA THR A 316 -2.33 17.58 17.65
C THR A 316 -1.44 16.36 17.80
N TRP A 317 -0.31 16.33 17.09
CA TRP A 317 0.67 15.26 17.21
C TRP A 317 2.09 15.82 17.17
N GLU A 318 2.92 15.45 18.13
CA GLU A 318 4.34 15.70 18.10
C GLU A 318 5.05 14.39 17.74
N VAL A 319 5.71 14.36 16.58
CA VAL A 319 6.43 13.18 16.09
C VAL A 319 7.63 12.91 16.98
N PRO A 320 7.76 11.73 17.59
CA PRO A 320 8.87 11.41 18.49
C PRO A 320 10.23 11.47 17.81
N LYS A 321 10.39 10.91 16.60
CA LYS A 321 11.66 10.88 15.88
C LYS A 321 11.51 11.14 14.38
N CYS A 322 12.49 11.83 13.81
CA CYS A 322 12.59 12.04 12.38
C CYS A 322 14.00 11.78 11.89
N TYR A 323 14.11 10.92 10.88
CA TYR A 323 15.36 10.66 10.16
C TYR A 323 15.29 11.22 8.75
N ILE A 324 16.42 11.69 8.27
CA ILE A 324 16.61 12.23 6.94
C ILE A 324 17.73 11.45 6.25
N HIS A 325 17.47 11.03 5.01
CA HIS A 325 18.46 10.34 4.18
C HIS A 325 19.73 11.17 4.02
N LEU A 326 20.89 10.57 4.24
CA LEU A 326 22.23 11.18 4.14
C LEU A 326 22.48 12.39 5.07
N TYR A 327 21.68 12.62 6.09
CA TYR A 327 21.80 13.77 6.98
C TYR A 327 22.85 13.54 8.09
N GLY A 328 23.48 14.63 8.53
CA GLY A 328 24.36 14.65 9.70
C GLY A 328 25.79 14.14 9.44
N GLU A 329 26.57 14.01 10.52
CA GLU A 329 27.91 13.47 10.48
C GLU A 329 27.87 11.94 10.59
N GLU A 330 28.82 11.23 9.97
CA GLU A 330 28.87 9.76 9.89
C GLU A 330 28.74 9.08 11.26
N LYS A 331 29.30 9.65 12.32
CA LYS A 331 29.25 9.11 13.69
C LYS A 331 27.84 9.14 14.33
N ASP A 332 26.94 9.96 13.80
CA ASP A 332 25.58 10.21 14.32
C ASP A 332 24.52 9.60 13.38
N GLN A 333 24.94 8.78 12.41
CA GLN A 333 24.04 8.16 11.42
C GLN A 333 23.70 6.72 11.78
N VAL A 334 22.45 6.35 11.60
CA VAL A 334 22.03 4.94 11.50
C VAL A 334 22.43 4.42 10.13
N ARG A 335 23.15 3.31 10.12
CA ARG A 335 23.58 2.65 8.89
C ARG A 335 23.11 1.19 8.85
N PHE A 336 22.30 0.88 7.89
CA PHE A 336 21.81 -0.48 7.66
C PHE A 336 22.78 -1.27 6.76
N ASP A 337 22.82 -2.58 6.92
CA ASP A 337 23.50 -3.48 5.97
C ASP A 337 22.43 -4.28 5.19
N TRP A 338 21.89 -3.69 4.14
CA TRP A 338 20.83 -4.34 3.34
C TRP A 338 21.30 -5.62 2.65
N LYS A 339 22.59 -5.78 2.34
CA LYS A 339 23.13 -6.99 1.71
C LYS A 339 23.38 -8.11 2.71
N GLY A 340 23.83 -7.77 3.92
CA GLY A 340 24.09 -8.72 5.00
C GLY A 340 22.83 -9.14 5.75
N THR A 341 21.86 -8.23 5.93
CA THR A 341 20.61 -8.48 6.66
C THR A 341 19.73 -9.48 5.89
N LYS A 342 19.39 -10.61 6.55
CA LYS A 342 18.49 -11.63 6.02
C LYS A 342 17.08 -11.43 6.57
N LEU A 343 16.08 -11.60 5.72
CA LEU A 343 14.68 -11.46 6.04
C LEU A 343 14.02 -12.83 6.01
N GLU A 344 13.63 -13.35 7.17
CA GLU A 344 12.99 -14.67 7.31
C GLU A 344 11.59 -14.66 6.69
N ALA A 345 10.87 -13.54 6.78
CA ALA A 345 9.58 -13.34 6.12
C ALA A 345 9.64 -13.52 4.58
N PHE A 346 10.85 -13.48 4.00
CA PHE A 346 11.10 -13.65 2.57
C PHE A 346 11.99 -14.88 2.28
N GLY A 347 11.96 -15.88 3.15
CA GLY A 347 12.70 -17.14 2.97
C GLY A 347 14.21 -16.98 3.01
N GLY A 348 14.73 -16.02 3.81
CA GLY A 348 16.15 -15.79 4.00
C GLY A 348 16.83 -14.99 2.87
N LYS A 349 16.08 -14.35 1.99
CA LYS A 349 16.63 -13.37 1.05
C LYS A 349 17.28 -12.22 1.80
N SER A 350 18.31 -11.59 1.22
CA SER A 350 18.81 -10.34 1.79
C SER A 350 17.78 -9.21 1.63
N ALA A 351 17.79 -8.25 2.56
CA ALA A 351 16.91 -7.09 2.49
C ALA A 351 17.06 -6.33 1.16
N TRP A 352 18.32 -6.22 0.67
CA TRP A 352 18.61 -5.67 -0.65
C TRP A 352 17.92 -6.44 -1.78
N GLN A 353 17.96 -7.78 -1.75
CA GLN A 353 17.31 -8.59 -2.79
C GLN A 353 15.80 -8.36 -2.85
N VAL A 354 15.15 -8.24 -1.69
CA VAL A 354 13.71 -7.96 -1.63
C VAL A 354 13.41 -6.56 -2.15
N ALA A 355 14.20 -5.55 -1.75
CA ALA A 355 14.05 -4.18 -2.25
C ALA A 355 14.29 -4.07 -3.76
N ASP A 356 15.28 -4.79 -4.31
CA ASP A 356 15.57 -4.82 -5.76
C ASP A 356 14.43 -5.52 -6.54
N GLU A 357 13.91 -6.64 -6.04
CA GLU A 357 12.73 -7.30 -6.62
C GLU A 357 11.51 -6.36 -6.64
N ALA A 358 11.28 -5.62 -5.56
CA ALA A 358 10.21 -4.64 -5.47
C ALA A 358 10.44 -3.44 -6.42
N PHE A 359 11.67 -2.93 -6.50
CA PHE A 359 12.03 -1.87 -7.46
C PHE A 359 11.84 -2.31 -8.92
N ARG A 360 12.07 -3.58 -9.25
CA ARG A 360 11.83 -4.12 -10.60
C ARG A 360 10.37 -4.03 -11.04
N CYS A 361 9.43 -3.96 -10.10
CA CYS A 361 8.02 -3.73 -10.39
C CYS A 361 7.77 -2.33 -10.97
N HIS A 362 8.66 -1.37 -10.73
CA HIS A 362 8.65 -0.04 -11.36
C HIS A 362 9.22 -0.09 -12.79
N VAL A 363 8.58 -0.88 -13.65
CA VAL A 363 9.06 -1.21 -15.01
C VAL A 363 9.38 0.05 -15.81
N SER A 364 8.56 1.08 -15.71
CA SER A 364 8.75 2.36 -16.41
C SER A 364 10.02 3.11 -16.00
N GLN A 365 10.59 2.81 -14.81
CA GLN A 365 11.82 3.42 -14.28
C GLN A 365 13.00 2.44 -14.36
N TYR A 366 12.81 1.21 -13.92
CA TYR A 366 13.82 0.16 -13.95
C TYR A 366 14.37 -0.10 -15.35
N SER A 367 13.50 -0.14 -16.36
CA SER A 367 13.88 -0.37 -17.77
C SER A 367 14.79 0.72 -18.34
N LYS A 368 14.86 1.90 -17.72
CA LYS A 368 15.75 2.99 -18.15
C LYS A 368 17.21 2.73 -17.78
N GLY A 369 17.48 1.79 -16.85
CA GLY A 369 18.83 1.44 -16.39
C GLY A 369 19.58 2.61 -15.73
N LYS A 370 18.86 3.58 -15.15
CA LYS A 370 19.43 4.79 -14.54
C LYS A 370 19.50 4.73 -13.03
N TYR A 371 18.66 3.92 -12.44
CA TYR A 371 18.49 3.83 -10.99
C TYR A 371 18.62 2.39 -10.55
N GLU A 372 19.04 2.21 -9.32
CA GLU A 372 19.16 0.94 -8.61
C GLU A 372 18.88 1.16 -7.13
N VAL A 373 18.74 0.12 -6.35
CA VAL A 373 18.74 0.21 -4.88
C VAL A 373 20.18 0.42 -4.44
N TYR A 374 20.54 1.69 -4.21
CA TYR A 374 21.91 2.09 -3.91
C TYR A 374 22.37 1.57 -2.54
N THR A 375 23.51 0.91 -2.50
CA THR A 375 24.15 0.42 -1.26
C THR A 375 25.56 0.99 -1.06
N ASP A 376 25.89 1.99 -1.83
CA ASP A 376 27.12 2.76 -1.74
C ASP A 376 27.01 4.06 -2.56
N GLY A 377 28.07 4.87 -2.54
CA GLY A 377 28.16 6.10 -3.31
C GLY A 377 27.33 7.26 -2.76
N PRO A 378 27.02 8.26 -3.60
CA PRO A 378 26.42 9.51 -3.13
C PRO A 378 24.92 9.41 -2.77
N TYR A 379 24.30 8.28 -3.01
CA TYR A 379 22.86 8.05 -2.75
C TYR A 379 22.65 6.75 -1.94
N ASP A 380 23.62 6.38 -1.12
CA ASP A 380 23.60 5.15 -0.31
C ASP A 380 22.34 5.06 0.55
N SER A 381 21.41 4.22 0.14
CA SER A 381 20.10 4.02 0.79
C SER A 381 20.17 3.37 2.17
N GLN A 382 21.38 3.12 2.67
CA GLN A 382 21.63 2.52 3.99
C GLN A 382 21.82 3.59 5.07
N VAL A 383 21.94 4.89 4.71
CA VAL A 383 22.43 5.94 5.58
C VAL A 383 21.35 6.96 5.92
N PHE A 384 21.07 7.11 7.22
CA PHE A 384 20.07 8.05 7.73
C PHE A 384 20.58 8.76 8.98
N GLY A 385 20.44 10.08 9.03
CA GLY A 385 20.76 10.86 10.21
C GLY A 385 19.53 11.25 11.01
N LEU A 386 19.64 11.22 12.35
CA LEU A 386 18.60 11.71 13.25
C LEU A 386 18.50 13.23 13.12
N TYR A 387 17.42 13.73 12.52
CA TYR A 387 17.18 15.16 12.40
C TYR A 387 16.55 15.75 13.65
N ARG A 388 15.63 15.03 14.29
CA ARG A 388 14.91 15.46 15.48
C ARG A 388 14.51 14.27 16.34
N SER A 389 14.63 14.42 17.66
CA SER A 389 14.09 13.49 18.64
C SER A 389 13.47 14.27 19.80
N THR A 390 12.32 13.82 20.30
CA THR A 390 11.70 14.27 21.56
C THR A 390 11.82 13.23 22.65
N VAL A 391 12.42 12.06 22.34
CA VAL A 391 12.59 10.90 23.24
C VAL A 391 14.05 10.63 23.61
N GLY A 392 14.95 11.57 23.33
CA GLY A 392 16.39 11.46 23.58
C GLY A 392 17.20 11.20 22.31
N GLU A 393 18.52 11.38 22.43
CA GLU A 393 19.47 11.09 21.34
C GLU A 393 19.72 9.59 21.23
N ASP A 394 19.97 9.12 20.01
CA ASP A 394 20.39 7.75 19.77
C ASP A 394 21.79 7.52 20.36
N ARG A 395 22.01 6.34 20.90
CA ARG A 395 23.29 5.94 21.49
C ARG A 395 23.98 4.84 20.70
N GLU A 396 23.18 3.92 20.16
CA GLU A 396 23.67 2.76 19.43
C GLU A 396 23.65 2.97 17.92
N HIS A 397 22.80 3.91 17.44
CA HIS A 397 22.62 4.23 16.02
C HIS A 397 22.37 2.98 15.15
N SER A 398 21.68 1.99 15.71
CA SER A 398 21.43 0.70 15.06
C SER A 398 20.02 0.55 14.51
N ASP A 399 19.07 1.37 15.01
CA ASP A 399 17.66 1.27 14.70
C ASP A 399 16.94 2.62 14.83
N PHE A 400 15.87 2.82 14.03
CA PHE A 400 15.06 4.05 14.11
C PHE A 400 14.20 4.14 15.37
N PHE A 401 13.90 3.01 16.00
CA PHE A 401 13.01 2.93 17.16
C PHE A 401 13.75 2.99 18.51
N GLU A 402 15.05 3.21 18.51
CA GLU A 402 15.80 3.44 19.74
C GLU A 402 15.13 4.56 20.58
N ASN A 403 14.93 4.32 21.89
CA ASN A 403 14.22 5.21 22.83
C ASN A 403 12.69 5.44 22.54
N ILE A 404 12.08 4.79 21.56
CA ILE A 404 10.63 4.84 21.39
C ILE A 404 9.97 3.96 22.46
N PRO A 405 9.08 4.49 23.33
CA PRO A 405 8.43 3.71 24.38
C PRO A 405 7.62 2.54 23.81
N GLY A 406 7.83 1.33 24.35
CA GLY A 406 7.12 0.12 23.91
C GLY A 406 7.67 -0.52 22.64
N ALA A 407 8.75 -0.02 22.04
CA ALA A 407 9.50 -0.74 21.05
C ALA A 407 10.31 -1.86 21.74
N GLU A 408 10.30 -3.08 21.20
CA GLU A 408 11.14 -4.16 21.73
C GLU A 408 12.61 -3.74 21.65
N GLY A 409 13.30 -3.73 22.79
CA GLY A 409 14.69 -3.28 22.91
C GLY A 409 14.90 -1.94 23.63
N SER A 410 13.85 -1.14 23.87
CA SER A 410 13.97 0.04 24.73
C SER A 410 14.21 -0.39 26.19
N PRO A 411 15.22 0.17 26.90
CA PRO A 411 15.39 -0.09 28.32
C PRO A 411 14.13 0.37 29.06
N ALA A 412 13.65 -0.46 30.00
CA ALA A 412 12.53 -0.12 30.88
C ALA A 412 12.86 1.20 31.61
N ASP A 413 11.92 2.15 31.62
CA ASP A 413 12.03 3.41 32.37
C ASP A 413 12.33 3.09 33.85
N PRO A 414 13.46 3.51 34.43
CA PRO A 414 13.80 3.24 35.82
C PRO A 414 13.00 4.07 36.83
N GLY A 415 11.91 4.72 36.42
CA GLY A 415 11.18 5.75 37.19
C GLY A 415 9.82 5.38 37.74
N ASN A 416 9.39 4.09 37.76
CA ASN A 416 8.10 3.70 38.35
C ASN A 416 8.25 2.48 39.27
N GLU A 417 8.87 2.66 40.44
CA GLU A 417 8.67 1.87 41.64
C GLU A 417 8.08 2.73 42.76
#